data_bf6a43e35ff3452ec29218fbf0ff2971
#
_entry.id   bf6a43e35ff3452ec29218fbf0ff2971
#
_cell.length_a   1.000
_cell.length_b   1.000
_cell.length_c   1.000
_cell.angle_alpha   90.00
_cell.angle_beta   90.00
_cell.angle_gamma   90.00
#
_symmetry.space_group_name_H-M   'P 1'
#
loop_
_entity.id
_entity.type
_entity.pdbx_description
1 polymer ?
#
loop_
_entity_poly.entity_id
_entity_poly.type
_entity_poly.pdbx_seq_one_letter_code
_entity_poly.pdbx_strand_id
1 'polypeptide(L)'
;MTATTGLHCLVTGATGYIGGRLVPELLDAGHRVRCLARSPEKLRDHPWAGRAETVRGDVTDAESVADALRGIDVAYYLVHALGAGSGFEDRDRTAARIFAEQARAAGVGRIVYLGGLTPAGIPVRELSPHLRSRAEVGDILLGSGVPTTVLRAAVIIGSGSASFEMLRYLTERLPVMVTPSWVGTRVQPIAVRDVLRYLVGSAAMPPEVSRAFDIGGPDVLTYEEMMRRYATAAELPHRLIVRVPMLTPRLSSHWIGLVTPVPRALARPLAESLRHEVVCAEHDIARYVPDPPGAPIGIDRAVSLALRKVREADVTTRWSSASLPGAPSDPLPTDPDWAGGSLYTDRRERAVDASPAALWRVVEGIGGENGWYSFPLAWAVRGWLDRLAGGVGIRRGRRDASRLRVGDSLDFWRVEAIEPGRLLRLRAEMRLPGLAWLEMYADPVPPAPQDQDRDRDRGAAVQSARYRQRALFHPHGLLGHLYWWSVSPFHAVVFGGMARNIARAAKRLDEEAAAHPAPAHPAPAHPVPTSASDRPPSAEVPDDSRPPGPDAERENP
;
A
#
# COMPACT_ATOMS: atom_id res chain seq x y z
N MET A 1 15.03 30.78 -13.45
CA MET A 1 14.75 29.84 -12.37
C MET A 1 16.09 29.45 -11.77
N THR A 2 16.45 30.03 -10.64
CA THR A 2 17.65 29.66 -9.89
C THR A 2 17.45 28.24 -9.37
N ALA A 3 18.33 27.32 -9.73
CA ALA A 3 18.38 25.97 -9.20
C ALA A 3 18.50 26.08 -7.68
N THR A 4 17.43 25.82 -6.95
CA THR A 4 17.44 25.71 -5.51
C THR A 4 18.28 24.47 -5.21
N THR A 5 19.48 24.66 -4.68
CA THR A 5 20.30 23.57 -4.14
C THR A 5 19.43 22.81 -3.15
N GLY A 6 19.26 21.51 -3.36
CA GLY A 6 18.35 20.70 -2.55
C GLY A 6 18.71 20.77 -1.08
N LEU A 7 17.75 21.10 -0.22
CA LEU A 7 17.90 21.18 1.23
C LEU A 7 18.19 19.79 1.81
N HIS A 8 18.91 19.74 2.93
CA HIS A 8 19.12 18.51 3.70
C HIS A 8 18.03 18.41 4.77
N CYS A 9 17.12 17.46 4.61
CA CYS A 9 15.94 17.29 5.46
C CYS A 9 16.11 16.11 6.42
N LEU A 10 15.87 16.29 7.72
CA LEU A 10 15.70 15.20 8.66
C LEU A 10 14.22 14.84 8.78
N VAL A 11 13.87 13.56 8.66
CA VAL A 11 12.52 13.05 8.92
C VAL A 11 12.55 12.12 10.12
N THR A 12 11.96 12.58 11.26
CA THR A 12 11.65 11.70 12.37
C THR A 12 10.29 11.04 12.14
N GLY A 13 10.12 9.78 12.58
CA GLY A 13 8.87 9.07 12.35
C GLY A 13 8.68 8.54 10.91
N ALA A 14 9.77 8.31 10.17
CA ALA A 14 9.74 7.77 8.81
C ALA A 14 9.10 6.36 8.72
N THR A 15 9.03 5.60 9.82
CA THR A 15 8.30 4.33 9.92
C THR A 15 6.80 4.50 10.13
N GLY A 16 6.32 5.73 10.31
CA GLY A 16 4.90 6.05 10.49
C GLY A 16 4.18 6.37 9.19
N TYR A 17 2.86 6.49 9.28
CA TYR A 17 1.97 6.71 8.12
C TYR A 17 2.34 7.92 7.25
N ILE A 18 2.53 9.08 7.88
CA ILE A 18 2.88 10.32 7.16
C ILE A 18 4.36 10.35 6.80
N GLY A 19 5.25 10.03 7.77
CA GLY A 19 6.70 10.12 7.54
C GLY A 19 7.19 9.22 6.41
N GLY A 20 6.71 7.97 6.35
CA GLY A 20 7.06 7.05 5.27
C GLY A 20 6.62 7.50 3.88
N ARG A 21 5.53 8.29 3.81
CA ARG A 21 5.01 8.88 2.55
C ARG A 21 5.64 10.23 2.23
N LEU A 22 6.12 10.96 3.23
CA LEU A 22 6.80 12.23 3.04
C LEU A 22 8.21 12.07 2.44
N VAL A 23 8.92 11.01 2.83
CA VAL A 23 10.29 10.78 2.35
C VAL A 23 10.40 10.78 0.82
N PRO A 24 9.62 9.98 0.05
CA PRO A 24 9.70 10.02 -1.40
C PRO A 24 9.31 11.39 -1.97
N GLU A 25 8.33 12.08 -1.42
CA GLU A 25 7.90 13.41 -1.88
C GLU A 25 9.04 14.46 -1.73
N LEU A 26 9.80 14.41 -0.63
CA LEU A 26 10.97 15.27 -0.43
C LEU A 26 12.11 14.94 -1.40
N LEU A 27 12.37 13.63 -1.62
CA LEU A 27 13.38 13.17 -2.57
C LEU A 27 13.04 13.60 -4.01
N ASP A 28 11.76 13.51 -4.38
CA ASP A 28 11.28 13.87 -5.71
C ASP A 28 11.22 15.40 -5.91
N ALA A 29 11.09 16.16 -4.80
CA ALA A 29 11.28 17.61 -4.80
C ALA A 29 12.77 18.04 -4.89
N GLY A 30 13.72 17.11 -4.96
CA GLY A 30 15.15 17.37 -5.10
C GLY A 30 15.89 17.59 -3.79
N HIS A 31 15.29 17.28 -2.63
CA HIS A 31 15.93 17.37 -1.34
C HIS A 31 16.75 16.11 -0.99
N ARG A 32 17.78 16.25 -0.17
CA ARG A 32 18.46 15.13 0.48
C ARG A 32 17.71 14.79 1.76
N VAL A 33 17.49 13.50 2.03
CA VAL A 33 16.69 13.08 3.18
C VAL A 33 17.49 12.14 4.08
N ARG A 34 17.52 12.47 5.37
CA ARG A 34 17.97 11.60 6.47
C ARG A 34 16.77 11.18 7.29
N CYS A 35 16.66 9.89 7.61
CA CYS A 35 15.60 9.32 8.44
C CYS A 35 16.16 8.91 9.80
N LEU A 36 15.61 9.44 10.90
CA LEU A 36 15.90 8.96 12.25
C LEU A 36 14.90 7.89 12.64
N ALA A 37 15.36 6.67 12.92
CA ALA A 37 14.51 5.54 13.27
C ALA A 37 15.14 4.69 14.38
N ARG A 38 14.30 4.21 15.34
CA ARG A 38 14.73 3.24 16.37
C ARG A 38 15.12 1.88 15.78
N SER A 39 14.47 1.51 14.69
CA SER A 39 14.65 0.25 13.99
C SER A 39 14.83 0.52 12.50
N PRO A 40 16.06 0.88 12.06
CA PRO A 40 16.36 1.20 10.66
C PRO A 40 16.04 0.06 9.69
N GLU A 41 16.13 -1.18 10.15
CA GLU A 41 15.81 -2.39 9.39
C GLU A 41 14.39 -2.38 8.83
N LYS A 42 13.43 -1.71 9.49
CA LYS A 42 12.05 -1.58 8.99
C LYS A 42 11.94 -0.70 7.74
N LEU A 43 12.93 0.13 7.49
CA LEU A 43 12.95 1.02 6.32
C LEU A 43 13.61 0.38 5.08
N ARG A 44 14.28 -0.77 5.21
CA ARG A 44 15.03 -1.41 4.12
C ARG A 44 14.18 -1.82 2.92
N ASP A 45 12.94 -2.23 3.19
CA ASP A 45 12.01 -2.72 2.16
C ASP A 45 11.19 -1.60 1.50
N HIS A 46 11.43 -0.34 1.89
CA HIS A 46 10.80 0.80 1.23
C HIS A 46 11.39 1.04 -0.16
N PRO A 47 10.57 1.38 -1.18
CA PRO A 47 11.04 1.65 -2.54
C PRO A 47 12.11 2.75 -2.62
N TRP A 48 12.12 3.67 -1.65
CA TRP A 48 13.04 4.79 -1.56
C TRP A 48 14.27 4.55 -0.67
N ALA A 49 14.40 3.35 -0.04
CA ALA A 49 15.45 3.08 0.96
C ALA A 49 16.87 3.36 0.47
N GLY A 50 17.17 3.08 -0.80
CA GLY A 50 18.48 3.35 -1.41
C GLY A 50 18.74 4.84 -1.74
N ARG A 51 17.73 5.72 -1.60
CA ARG A 51 17.80 7.15 -1.92
C ARG A 51 17.91 8.03 -0.68
N ALA A 52 17.62 7.50 0.50
CA ALA A 52 17.63 8.24 1.77
C ALA A 52 18.69 7.70 2.72
N GLU A 53 19.33 8.57 3.48
CA GLU A 53 20.20 8.20 4.60
C GLU A 53 19.34 7.72 5.76
N THR A 54 19.75 6.65 6.44
CA THR A 54 19.04 6.14 7.62
C THR A 54 19.97 6.05 8.80
N VAL A 55 19.61 6.70 9.90
CA VAL A 55 20.36 6.75 11.16
C VAL A 55 19.54 6.09 12.26
N ARG A 56 20.21 5.26 13.08
CA ARG A 56 19.61 4.67 14.28
C ARG A 56 19.61 5.67 15.42
N GLY A 57 18.46 5.85 16.08
CA GLY A 57 18.36 6.68 17.28
C GLY A 57 16.93 6.79 17.80
N ASP A 58 16.80 7.33 19.00
CA ASP A 58 15.52 7.59 19.68
C ASP A 58 15.38 9.10 19.94
N VAL A 59 14.20 9.66 19.66
CA VAL A 59 13.91 11.08 19.92
C VAL A 59 13.90 11.46 21.40
N THR A 60 13.91 10.49 22.30
CA THR A 60 14.05 10.68 23.76
C THR A 60 15.50 10.64 24.23
N ASP A 61 16.46 10.38 23.34
CA ASP A 61 17.89 10.39 23.60
C ASP A 61 18.54 11.58 22.91
N ALA A 62 19.09 12.50 23.72
CA ALA A 62 19.64 13.77 23.25
C ALA A 62 20.85 13.58 22.32
N GLU A 63 21.70 12.59 22.57
CA GLU A 63 22.89 12.32 21.76
C GLU A 63 22.49 11.81 20.37
N SER A 64 21.55 10.84 20.31
CA SER A 64 21.00 10.35 19.04
C SER A 64 20.38 11.47 18.20
N VAL A 65 19.65 12.39 18.86
CA VAL A 65 19.00 13.52 18.17
C VAL A 65 20.03 14.52 17.70
N ALA A 66 21.04 14.85 18.50
CA ALA A 66 22.13 15.76 18.10
C ALA A 66 22.90 15.24 16.88
N ASP A 67 23.22 13.95 16.88
CA ASP A 67 23.91 13.30 15.77
C ASP A 67 23.08 13.32 14.49
N ALA A 68 21.78 13.01 14.59
CA ALA A 68 20.88 13.02 13.46
C ALA A 68 20.68 14.41 12.85
N LEU A 69 20.79 15.49 13.66
CA LEU A 69 20.59 16.87 13.23
C LEU A 69 21.85 17.55 12.65
N ARG A 70 23.01 16.91 12.66
CA ARG A 70 24.24 17.50 12.09
C ARG A 70 24.08 17.79 10.59
N GLY A 71 24.24 19.05 10.19
CA GLY A 71 24.17 19.49 8.80
C GLY A 71 22.78 19.41 8.19
N ILE A 72 21.73 19.51 9.00
CA ILE A 72 20.34 19.52 8.58
C ILE A 72 19.85 20.97 8.44
N ASP A 73 19.22 21.26 7.29
CA ASP A 73 18.60 22.56 7.03
C ASP A 73 17.17 22.60 7.55
N VAL A 74 16.40 21.52 7.34
CA VAL A 74 14.98 21.42 7.74
C VAL A 74 14.72 20.11 8.48
N ALA A 75 14.09 20.20 9.66
CA ALA A 75 13.80 19.04 10.50
C ALA A 75 12.30 18.81 10.64
N TYR A 76 11.81 17.65 10.14
CA TYR A 76 10.42 17.22 10.25
C TYR A 76 10.21 16.40 11.52
N TYR A 77 9.43 16.93 12.46
CA TYR A 77 9.07 16.23 13.68
C TYR A 77 7.70 15.56 13.53
N LEU A 78 7.70 14.25 13.20
CA LEU A 78 6.49 13.47 12.93
C LEU A 78 6.30 12.29 13.89
N VAL A 79 6.96 12.34 15.05
CA VAL A 79 6.85 11.31 16.09
C VAL A 79 5.66 11.60 17.00
N HIS A 80 4.98 10.52 17.41
CA HIS A 80 3.89 10.58 18.38
C HIS A 80 3.79 9.24 19.13
N ALA A 81 3.69 9.32 20.48
CA ALA A 81 3.65 8.13 21.34
C ALA A 81 2.23 7.58 21.60
N LEU A 82 1.24 7.88 20.77
CA LEU A 82 -0.19 7.56 20.97
C LEU A 82 -0.45 6.09 21.32
N GLY A 83 0.30 5.14 20.77
CA GLY A 83 0.17 3.71 21.03
C GLY A 83 0.90 3.21 22.28
N ALA A 84 1.61 4.05 23.02
CA ALA A 84 2.49 3.65 24.12
C ALA A 84 1.78 3.48 25.48
N GLY A 85 0.45 3.56 25.54
CA GLY A 85 -0.33 3.41 26.77
C GLY A 85 -0.37 4.68 27.63
N SER A 86 -0.54 4.53 28.96
CA SER A 86 -0.57 5.65 29.91
C SER A 86 0.78 6.38 29.94
N GLY A 87 0.76 7.72 30.09
CA GLY A 87 1.97 8.55 30.16
C GLY A 87 2.56 8.91 28.79
N PHE A 88 1.83 8.74 27.69
CA PHE A 88 2.29 9.17 26.36
C PHE A 88 2.48 10.69 26.27
N GLU A 89 1.67 11.51 26.97
CA GLU A 89 1.78 12.96 27.00
C GLU A 89 3.15 13.43 27.55
N ASP A 90 3.63 12.81 28.63
CA ASP A 90 4.93 13.13 29.22
C ASP A 90 6.09 12.73 28.31
N ARG A 91 5.97 11.59 27.63
CA ARG A 91 6.96 11.14 26.62
C ARG A 91 7.01 12.08 25.43
N ASP A 92 5.85 12.46 24.89
CA ASP A 92 5.76 13.40 23.76
C ASP A 92 6.39 14.75 24.15
N ARG A 93 6.08 15.27 25.35
CA ARG A 93 6.64 16.51 25.88
C ARG A 93 8.16 16.44 26.04
N THR A 94 8.66 15.35 26.63
CA THR A 94 10.11 15.15 26.83
C THR A 94 10.83 15.07 25.49
N ALA A 95 10.33 14.26 24.55
CA ALA A 95 10.92 14.12 23.23
C ALA A 95 10.92 15.45 22.45
N ALA A 96 9.82 16.21 22.52
CA ALA A 96 9.73 17.51 21.86
C ALA A 96 10.74 18.54 22.43
N ARG A 97 10.96 18.57 23.76
CA ARG A 97 11.97 19.46 24.40
C ARG A 97 13.38 19.09 23.96
N ILE A 98 13.74 17.81 24.02
CA ILE A 98 15.05 17.33 23.57
C ILE A 98 15.26 17.72 22.11
N PHE A 99 14.28 17.44 21.25
CA PHE A 99 14.38 17.77 19.83
C PHE A 99 14.53 19.27 19.58
N ALA A 100 13.75 20.12 20.26
CA ALA A 100 13.83 21.58 20.16
C ALA A 100 15.20 22.12 20.57
N GLU A 101 15.74 21.64 21.70
CA GLU A 101 17.06 22.03 22.24
C GLU A 101 18.19 21.63 21.28
N GLN A 102 18.16 20.38 20.77
CA GLN A 102 19.20 19.89 19.87
C GLN A 102 19.09 20.54 18.47
N ALA A 103 17.87 20.81 17.97
CA ALA A 103 17.69 21.51 16.70
C ALA A 103 18.25 22.94 16.75
N ARG A 104 18.03 23.65 17.86
CA ARG A 104 18.63 24.97 18.08
C ARG A 104 20.15 24.89 18.17
N ALA A 105 20.68 23.94 18.91
CA ALA A 105 22.13 23.77 19.10
C ALA A 105 22.84 23.40 17.78
N ALA A 106 22.18 22.61 16.92
CA ALA A 106 22.69 22.22 15.60
C ALA A 106 22.54 23.32 14.53
N GLY A 107 21.86 24.43 14.83
CA GLY A 107 21.64 25.52 13.88
C GLY A 107 20.65 25.17 12.77
N VAL A 108 19.67 24.30 13.04
CA VAL A 108 18.62 23.94 12.08
C VAL A 108 17.86 25.18 11.61
N GLY A 109 17.73 25.35 10.30
CA GLY A 109 17.06 26.53 9.73
C GLY A 109 15.55 26.55 9.93
N ARG A 110 14.89 25.36 9.99
CA ARG A 110 13.44 25.25 10.19
C ARG A 110 13.04 23.92 10.82
N ILE A 111 12.05 23.98 11.70
CA ILE A 111 11.31 22.81 12.17
C ILE A 111 9.94 22.80 11.50
N VAL A 112 9.50 21.64 11.01
CA VAL A 112 8.15 21.41 10.49
C VAL A 112 7.48 20.32 11.32
N TYR A 113 6.33 20.63 11.89
CA TYR A 113 5.55 19.73 12.74
C TYR A 113 4.13 19.56 12.21
N LEU A 114 3.65 18.32 12.16
CA LEU A 114 2.24 18.03 11.89
C LEU A 114 1.51 17.76 13.19
N GLY A 115 0.72 18.72 13.64
CA GLY A 115 -0.09 18.69 14.87
C GLY A 115 -1.54 18.32 14.61
N GLY A 116 -2.35 18.34 15.69
CA GLY A 116 -3.80 18.23 15.62
C GLY A 116 -4.48 19.60 15.57
N LEU A 117 -5.57 19.71 14.83
CA LEU A 117 -6.40 20.91 14.82
C LEU A 117 -7.06 21.07 16.20
N THR A 118 -6.94 22.25 16.80
CA THR A 118 -7.50 22.57 18.10
C THR A 118 -8.83 23.28 17.96
N PRO A 119 -9.88 22.90 18.74
CA PRO A 119 -11.17 23.58 18.73
C PRO A 119 -11.03 25.06 19.11
N ALA A 120 -11.69 25.93 18.40
CA ALA A 120 -11.70 27.35 18.72
C ALA A 120 -12.38 27.62 20.07
N GLY A 121 -11.78 28.48 20.90
CA GLY A 121 -12.36 28.95 22.15
C GLY A 121 -12.35 27.94 23.32
N ILE A 122 -11.77 26.73 23.15
CA ILE A 122 -11.64 25.75 24.20
C ILE A 122 -10.22 25.84 24.79
N PRO A 123 -10.05 26.05 26.11
CA PRO A 123 -8.75 26.04 26.75
C PRO A 123 -8.03 24.69 26.57
N VAL A 124 -6.72 24.69 26.36
CA VAL A 124 -5.91 23.47 26.12
C VAL A 124 -6.11 22.42 27.22
N ARG A 125 -6.29 22.82 28.47
CA ARG A 125 -6.53 21.91 29.61
C ARG A 125 -7.83 21.11 29.52
N GLU A 126 -8.81 21.60 28.75
CA GLU A 126 -10.13 20.97 28.57
C GLU A 126 -10.19 20.05 27.34
N LEU A 127 -9.13 20.05 26.53
CA LEU A 127 -9.01 19.17 25.39
C LEU A 127 -8.85 17.70 25.82
N SER A 128 -9.17 16.79 24.90
CA SER A 128 -8.81 15.38 25.09
C SER A 128 -7.29 15.24 25.30
N PRO A 129 -6.80 14.23 26.05
CA PRO A 129 -5.38 14.01 26.26
C PRO A 129 -4.58 14.00 24.96
N HIS A 130 -5.13 13.42 23.91
CA HIS A 130 -4.51 13.39 22.59
C HIS A 130 -4.34 14.79 21.98
N LEU A 131 -5.41 15.59 21.90
CA LEU A 131 -5.34 16.95 21.35
C LEU A 131 -4.46 17.85 22.19
N ARG A 132 -4.51 17.69 23.52
CA ARG A 132 -3.67 18.45 24.46
C ARG A 132 -2.18 18.17 24.23
N SER A 133 -1.77 16.89 24.15
CA SER A 133 -0.37 16.52 23.86
C SER A 133 0.09 17.11 22.53
N ARG A 134 -0.76 17.08 21.49
CA ARG A 134 -0.43 17.65 20.18
C ARG A 134 -0.24 19.16 20.22
N ALA A 135 -1.08 19.88 20.97
CA ALA A 135 -0.96 21.33 21.16
C ALA A 135 0.31 21.67 21.92
N GLU A 136 0.57 21.00 23.05
CA GLU A 136 1.77 21.22 23.88
C GLU A 136 3.07 20.97 23.11
N VAL A 137 3.14 19.92 22.28
CA VAL A 137 4.29 19.67 21.41
C VAL A 137 4.48 20.83 20.42
N GLY A 138 3.39 21.30 19.79
CA GLY A 138 3.43 22.47 18.90
C GLY A 138 4.00 23.71 19.60
N ASP A 139 3.53 24.00 20.80
CA ASP A 139 3.98 25.16 21.61
C ASP A 139 5.46 25.04 21.99
N ILE A 140 5.93 23.85 22.39
CA ILE A 140 7.35 23.60 22.72
C ILE A 140 8.22 23.85 21.48
N LEU A 141 7.83 23.37 20.32
CA LEU A 141 8.61 23.54 19.09
C LEU A 141 8.61 25.01 18.62
N LEU A 142 7.47 25.71 18.70
CA LEU A 142 7.39 27.15 18.42
C LEU A 142 8.25 27.98 19.37
N GLY A 143 8.35 27.59 20.65
CA GLY A 143 9.19 28.23 21.64
C GLY A 143 10.67 27.87 21.56
N SER A 144 11.11 27.03 20.62
CA SER A 144 12.50 26.55 20.51
C SER A 144 13.53 27.62 20.17
N GLY A 145 13.10 28.74 19.57
CA GLY A 145 13.99 29.74 18.97
C GLY A 145 14.41 29.38 17.52
N VAL A 146 14.01 28.22 16.99
CA VAL A 146 14.17 27.85 15.59
C VAL A 146 12.88 28.23 14.82
N PRO A 147 12.93 28.85 13.63
CA PRO A 147 11.75 29.08 12.82
C PRO A 147 10.93 27.80 12.67
N THR A 148 9.67 27.82 13.11
CA THR A 148 8.85 26.59 13.21
C THR A 148 7.52 26.77 12.48
N THR A 149 7.19 25.81 11.63
CA THR A 149 5.88 25.68 10.96
C THR A 149 5.11 24.54 11.62
N VAL A 150 4.00 24.85 12.29
CA VAL A 150 3.09 23.86 12.86
C VAL A 150 1.87 23.74 11.95
N LEU A 151 1.71 22.61 11.25
CA LEU A 151 0.52 22.32 10.46
C LEU A 151 -0.48 21.57 11.33
N ARG A 152 -1.70 22.13 11.51
CA ARG A 152 -2.74 21.54 12.34
C ARG A 152 -3.84 20.93 11.47
N ALA A 153 -3.97 19.60 11.48
CA ALA A 153 -4.96 18.85 10.72
C ALA A 153 -5.98 18.16 11.63
N ALA A 154 -7.22 18.04 11.20
CA ALA A 154 -8.26 17.27 11.87
C ALA A 154 -8.16 15.79 11.48
N VAL A 155 -8.96 15.34 10.52
CA VAL A 155 -9.01 13.96 10.05
C VAL A 155 -8.30 13.85 8.70
N ILE A 156 -7.25 13.05 8.64
CA ILE A 156 -6.52 12.81 7.39
C ILE A 156 -7.13 11.61 6.66
N ILE A 157 -7.61 11.85 5.45
CA ILE A 157 -8.23 10.85 4.57
C ILE A 157 -7.17 10.23 3.67
N GLY A 158 -6.95 8.94 3.86
CA GLY A 158 -6.04 8.16 3.05
C GLY A 158 -5.91 6.73 3.56
N SER A 159 -5.73 5.77 2.66
CA SER A 159 -5.60 4.36 3.01
C SER A 159 -4.42 4.13 3.95
N GLY A 160 -4.66 3.52 5.12
CA GLY A 160 -3.69 3.31 6.18
C GLY A 160 -3.69 4.36 7.30
N SER A 161 -4.38 5.50 7.14
CA SER A 161 -4.60 6.44 8.23
C SER A 161 -5.55 5.86 9.27
N ALA A 162 -5.19 5.89 10.55
CA ALA A 162 -5.99 5.29 11.62
C ALA A 162 -7.43 5.84 11.67
N SER A 163 -7.60 7.15 11.50
CA SER A 163 -8.92 7.80 11.49
C SER A 163 -9.76 7.35 10.30
N PHE A 164 -9.15 7.26 9.12
CA PHE A 164 -9.83 6.81 7.91
C PHE A 164 -10.16 5.31 7.98
N GLU A 165 -9.27 4.48 8.49
CA GLU A 165 -9.54 3.04 8.65
C GLU A 165 -10.66 2.78 9.67
N MET A 166 -10.75 3.56 10.75
CA MET A 166 -11.91 3.47 11.65
C MET A 166 -13.21 3.81 10.93
N LEU A 167 -13.25 4.90 10.17
CA LEU A 167 -14.40 5.29 9.35
C LEU A 167 -14.80 4.16 8.39
N ARG A 168 -13.80 3.61 7.66
CA ARG A 168 -13.95 2.50 6.73
C ARG A 168 -14.58 1.27 7.41
N TYR A 169 -13.93 0.73 8.43
CA TYR A 169 -14.37 -0.50 9.07
C TYR A 169 -15.75 -0.39 9.71
N LEU A 170 -16.05 0.73 10.35
CA LEU A 170 -17.39 0.98 10.91
C LEU A 170 -18.45 1.00 9.80
N THR A 171 -18.19 1.71 8.71
CA THR A 171 -19.15 1.86 7.62
C THR A 171 -19.33 0.57 6.82
N GLU A 172 -18.27 -0.18 6.56
CA GLU A 172 -18.34 -1.43 5.80
C GLU A 172 -19.03 -2.56 6.57
N ARG A 173 -18.74 -2.70 7.88
CA ARG A 173 -19.22 -3.82 8.68
C ARG A 173 -20.61 -3.64 9.25
N LEU A 174 -21.09 -2.40 9.37
CA LEU A 174 -22.33 -2.09 10.05
C LEU A 174 -23.35 -1.45 9.10
N PRO A 175 -24.35 -2.22 8.64
CA PRO A 175 -25.48 -1.67 7.88
C PRO A 175 -26.41 -0.81 8.75
N VAL A 176 -26.50 -1.12 10.04
CA VAL A 176 -27.21 -0.33 11.06
C VAL A 176 -26.24 0.02 12.16
N MET A 177 -26.10 1.31 12.45
CA MET A 177 -25.19 1.84 13.46
C MET A 177 -25.94 2.57 14.55
N VAL A 178 -25.77 2.11 15.79
CA VAL A 178 -26.17 2.86 16.97
C VAL A 178 -24.96 3.67 17.41
N THR A 179 -25.03 4.99 17.29
CA THR A 179 -23.89 5.89 17.44
C THR A 179 -24.08 6.87 18.60
N PRO A 180 -22.98 7.32 19.24
CA PRO A 180 -23.04 8.41 20.22
C PRO A 180 -23.41 9.73 19.56
N SER A 181 -23.85 10.70 20.38
CA SER A 181 -24.22 12.04 19.91
C SER A 181 -23.07 12.79 19.18
N TRP A 182 -21.81 12.53 19.53
CA TRP A 182 -20.63 13.18 18.93
C TRP A 182 -20.44 12.85 17.44
N VAL A 183 -21.11 11.84 16.89
CA VAL A 183 -21.09 11.58 15.43
C VAL A 183 -21.69 12.77 14.64
N GLY A 184 -22.49 13.61 15.31
CA GLY A 184 -22.98 14.88 14.76
C GLY A 184 -22.00 16.06 14.88
N THR A 185 -20.81 15.89 15.46
CA THR A 185 -19.81 16.96 15.58
C THR A 185 -19.18 17.26 14.22
N ARG A 186 -18.99 18.55 13.91
CA ARG A 186 -18.40 18.99 12.64
C ARG A 186 -16.87 18.83 12.66
N VAL A 187 -16.34 18.45 11.53
CA VAL A 187 -14.92 18.24 11.29
C VAL A 187 -14.57 18.68 9.87
N GLN A 188 -13.36 19.17 9.67
CA GLN A 188 -12.86 19.51 8.33
C GLN A 188 -11.77 18.51 7.94
N PRO A 189 -12.12 17.42 7.21
CA PRO A 189 -11.15 16.42 6.78
C PRO A 189 -10.23 16.98 5.69
N ILE A 190 -9.03 16.41 5.59
CA ILE A 190 -8.04 16.75 4.57
C ILE A 190 -7.48 15.47 3.91
N ALA A 191 -7.28 15.49 2.60
CA ALA A 191 -6.64 14.39 1.89
C ALA A 191 -5.15 14.30 2.25
N VAL A 192 -4.62 13.08 2.38
CA VAL A 192 -3.20 12.87 2.68
C VAL A 192 -2.28 13.54 1.65
N ARG A 193 -2.68 13.63 0.39
CA ARG A 193 -1.92 14.30 -0.67
C ARG A 193 -1.73 15.78 -0.38
N ASP A 194 -2.77 16.46 0.11
CA ASP A 194 -2.69 17.87 0.46
C ASP A 194 -1.84 18.09 1.72
N VAL A 195 -1.92 17.19 2.71
CA VAL A 195 -1.03 17.21 3.87
C VAL A 195 0.44 17.12 3.45
N LEU A 196 0.78 16.17 2.57
CA LEU A 196 2.15 15.99 2.08
C LEU A 196 2.63 17.20 1.29
N ARG A 197 1.78 17.77 0.44
CA ARG A 197 2.08 19.00 -0.30
C ARG A 197 2.41 20.17 0.65
N TYR A 198 1.60 20.37 1.70
CA TYR A 198 1.88 21.41 2.69
C TYR A 198 3.15 21.13 3.48
N LEU A 199 3.44 19.86 3.84
CA LEU A 199 4.68 19.49 4.50
C LEU A 199 5.90 19.79 3.61
N VAL A 200 5.90 19.37 2.35
CA VAL A 200 7.00 19.65 1.41
C VAL A 200 7.17 21.15 1.19
N GLY A 201 6.08 21.87 0.93
CA GLY A 201 6.13 23.32 0.72
C GLY A 201 6.60 24.11 1.94
N SER A 202 6.40 23.58 3.15
CA SER A 202 6.88 24.22 4.40
C SER A 202 8.40 24.27 4.50
N ALA A 203 9.15 23.47 3.76
CA ALA A 203 10.61 23.53 3.74
C ALA A 203 11.15 24.87 3.21
N ALA A 204 10.45 25.47 2.27
CA ALA A 204 10.87 26.69 1.58
C ALA A 204 10.23 27.97 2.18
N MET A 205 9.54 27.87 3.31
CA MET A 205 8.92 29.06 3.93
C MET A 205 9.97 30.07 4.40
N PRO A 206 9.67 31.39 4.32
CA PRO A 206 10.55 32.44 4.81
C PRO A 206 10.90 32.25 6.30
N PRO A 207 12.16 32.49 6.72
CA PRO A 207 12.60 32.22 8.09
C PRO A 207 11.87 33.05 9.15
N GLU A 208 11.35 34.22 8.79
CA GLU A 208 10.54 35.07 9.67
C GLU A 208 9.15 34.50 9.97
N VAL A 209 8.71 33.50 9.20
CA VAL A 209 7.42 32.84 9.40
C VAL A 209 7.57 31.71 10.38
N SER A 210 7.18 31.95 11.65
CA SER A 210 7.22 30.96 12.75
C SER A 210 5.86 30.98 13.44
N ARG A 211 4.93 30.09 13.02
CA ARG A 211 3.58 30.01 13.59
C ARG A 211 2.86 28.71 13.22
N ALA A 212 1.70 28.53 13.85
CA ALA A 212 0.77 27.47 13.48
C ALA A 212 -0.13 27.90 12.31
N PHE A 213 -0.48 26.93 11.46
CA PHE A 213 -1.41 27.04 10.35
C PHE A 213 -2.43 25.92 10.40
N ASP A 214 -3.69 26.25 10.20
CA ASP A 214 -4.74 25.26 10.03
C ASP A 214 -4.72 24.73 8.60
N ILE A 215 -4.82 23.40 8.44
CA ILE A 215 -4.88 22.74 7.15
C ILE A 215 -6.11 21.83 7.09
N GLY A 216 -6.97 22.06 6.11
CA GLY A 216 -8.22 21.35 5.90
C GLY A 216 -8.56 21.23 4.42
N GLY A 217 -9.41 20.26 4.09
CA GLY A 217 -10.02 20.17 2.77
C GLY A 217 -11.14 21.21 2.60
N PRO A 218 -11.81 21.21 1.44
CA PRO A 218 -12.89 22.17 1.16
C PRO A 218 -14.20 21.86 1.89
N ASP A 219 -14.35 20.63 2.42
CA ASP A 219 -15.60 20.15 3.02
C ASP A 219 -15.57 20.28 4.54
N VAL A 220 -16.63 20.87 5.12
CA VAL A 220 -16.91 20.82 6.57
C VAL A 220 -18.12 19.91 6.78
N LEU A 221 -17.91 18.77 7.45
CA LEU A 221 -18.86 17.67 7.55
C LEU A 221 -18.98 17.15 8.96
N THR A 222 -20.09 16.49 9.27
CA THR A 222 -20.20 15.65 10.45
C THR A 222 -19.61 14.26 10.18
N TYR A 223 -19.25 13.51 11.22
CA TYR A 223 -18.80 12.12 11.06
C TYR A 223 -19.88 11.25 10.41
N GLU A 224 -21.15 11.52 10.68
CA GLU A 224 -22.26 10.84 10.03
C GLU A 224 -22.27 11.08 8.51
N GLU A 225 -22.09 12.33 8.08
CA GLU A 225 -22.01 12.67 6.67
C GLU A 225 -20.78 12.04 5.99
N MET A 226 -19.64 11.99 6.70
CA MET A 226 -18.45 11.30 6.20
C MET A 226 -18.72 9.80 6.00
N MET A 227 -19.42 9.12 6.95
CA MET A 227 -19.82 7.72 6.82
C MET A 227 -20.76 7.50 5.64
N ARG A 228 -21.72 8.40 5.42
CA ARG A 228 -22.65 8.33 4.29
C ARG A 228 -21.93 8.51 2.96
N ARG A 229 -21.06 9.53 2.84
CA ARG A 229 -20.24 9.76 1.63
C ARG A 229 -19.30 8.59 1.38
N TYR A 230 -18.67 8.05 2.43
CA TYR A 230 -17.88 6.82 2.30
C TYR A 230 -18.73 5.67 1.74
N ALA A 231 -19.92 5.42 2.29
CA ALA A 231 -20.79 4.34 1.84
C ALA A 231 -21.16 4.50 0.36
N THR A 232 -21.46 5.71 -0.09
CA THR A 232 -21.73 6.02 -1.50
C THR A 232 -20.51 5.73 -2.38
N ALA A 233 -19.33 6.23 -1.99
CA ALA A 233 -18.10 6.02 -2.74
C ALA A 233 -17.66 4.54 -2.79
N ALA A 234 -18.01 3.76 -1.75
CA ALA A 234 -17.76 2.33 -1.66
C ALA A 234 -18.88 1.48 -2.27
N GLU A 235 -19.93 2.08 -2.86
CA GLU A 235 -21.08 1.39 -3.46
C GLU A 235 -21.84 0.49 -2.46
N LEU A 236 -21.85 0.86 -1.18
CA LEU A 236 -22.54 0.15 -0.14
C LEU A 236 -24.02 0.57 -0.08
N PRO A 237 -24.95 -0.31 0.35
CA PRO A 237 -26.33 0.08 0.63
C PRO A 237 -26.40 1.23 1.64
N HIS A 238 -27.50 1.97 1.64
CA HIS A 238 -27.72 3.06 2.59
C HIS A 238 -27.51 2.60 4.03
N ARG A 239 -26.75 3.39 4.83
CA ARG A 239 -26.49 3.09 6.25
C ARG A 239 -27.53 3.77 7.14
N LEU A 240 -28.19 2.97 7.97
CA LEU A 240 -29.08 3.50 8.99
C LEU A 240 -28.25 3.89 10.22
N ILE A 241 -28.20 5.20 10.51
CA ILE A 241 -27.43 5.73 11.65
C ILE A 241 -28.42 6.28 12.67
N VAL A 242 -28.46 5.68 13.86
CA VAL A 242 -29.32 6.07 14.97
C VAL A 242 -28.45 6.65 16.08
N ARG A 243 -28.64 7.93 16.40
CA ARG A 243 -27.91 8.61 17.48
C ARG A 243 -28.56 8.34 18.83
N VAL A 244 -27.76 7.88 19.81
CA VAL A 244 -28.20 7.63 21.17
C VAL A 244 -27.40 8.48 22.15
N PRO A 245 -28.05 9.36 22.94
CA PRO A 245 -27.32 10.33 23.77
C PRO A 245 -26.59 9.69 24.96
N MET A 246 -26.95 8.49 25.37
CA MET A 246 -26.38 7.82 26.58
C MET A 246 -25.10 7.03 26.34
N LEU A 247 -24.58 6.95 25.12
CA LEU A 247 -23.36 6.21 24.83
C LEU A 247 -22.12 7.02 25.24
N THR A 248 -21.47 6.60 26.33
CA THR A 248 -20.23 7.23 26.80
C THR A 248 -19.06 6.92 25.85
N PRO A 249 -18.01 7.79 25.80
CA PRO A 249 -16.81 7.52 24.98
C PRO A 249 -16.11 6.21 25.35
N ARG A 250 -16.15 5.80 26.62
CA ARG A 250 -15.58 4.52 27.07
C ARG A 250 -16.32 3.33 26.48
N LEU A 251 -17.64 3.34 26.49
CA LEU A 251 -18.45 2.28 25.91
C LEU A 251 -18.27 2.24 24.39
N SER A 252 -18.24 3.40 23.75
CA SER A 252 -17.99 3.54 22.30
C SER A 252 -16.61 2.98 21.91
N SER A 253 -15.57 3.20 22.69
CA SER A 253 -14.23 2.69 22.38
C SER A 253 -14.12 1.17 22.49
N HIS A 254 -14.86 0.54 23.40
CA HIS A 254 -14.95 -0.92 23.47
C HIS A 254 -15.63 -1.51 22.24
N TRP A 255 -16.72 -0.88 21.82
CA TRP A 255 -17.47 -1.30 20.65
C TRP A 255 -16.68 -1.09 19.34
N ILE A 256 -15.99 0.06 19.19
CA ILE A 256 -15.08 0.30 18.07
C ILE A 256 -14.01 -0.79 18.01
N GLY A 257 -13.40 -1.15 19.14
CA GLY A 257 -12.39 -2.22 19.20
C GLY A 257 -12.93 -3.63 18.93
N LEU A 258 -14.24 -3.86 19.03
CA LEU A 258 -14.88 -5.11 18.63
C LEU A 258 -15.17 -5.15 17.13
N VAL A 259 -15.58 -4.02 16.56
CA VAL A 259 -15.99 -3.92 15.15
C VAL A 259 -14.81 -3.67 14.22
N THR A 260 -13.76 -2.98 14.70
CA THR A 260 -12.60 -2.63 13.89
C THR A 260 -11.33 -3.37 14.36
N PRO A 261 -10.39 -3.71 13.47
CA PRO A 261 -9.10 -4.28 13.83
C PRO A 261 -8.10 -3.21 14.34
N VAL A 262 -8.50 -1.93 14.37
CA VAL A 262 -7.66 -0.86 14.89
C VAL A 262 -7.43 -1.06 16.39
N PRO A 263 -6.16 -1.07 16.86
CA PRO A 263 -5.86 -1.29 18.28
C PRO A 263 -6.57 -0.28 19.18
N ARG A 264 -7.13 -0.75 20.30
CA ARG A 264 -7.86 0.09 21.26
C ARG A 264 -7.03 1.27 21.77
N ALA A 265 -5.71 1.07 21.91
CA ALA A 265 -4.78 2.11 22.33
C ALA A 265 -4.74 3.31 21.35
N LEU A 266 -5.05 3.10 20.07
CA LEU A 266 -5.20 4.15 19.06
C LEU A 266 -6.65 4.64 18.95
N ALA A 267 -7.60 3.71 18.90
CA ALA A 267 -9.00 4.03 18.65
C ALA A 267 -9.62 4.88 19.77
N ARG A 268 -9.25 4.63 21.04
CA ARG A 268 -9.83 5.36 22.19
C ARG A 268 -9.46 6.85 22.20
N PRO A 269 -8.17 7.28 22.15
CA PRO A 269 -7.81 8.69 22.13
C PRO A 269 -8.39 9.44 20.93
N LEU A 270 -8.45 8.76 19.76
CA LEU A 270 -9.06 9.33 18.57
C LEU A 270 -10.56 9.54 18.78
N ALA A 271 -11.30 8.53 19.27
CA ALA A 271 -12.73 8.66 19.56
C ALA A 271 -13.05 9.74 20.63
N GLU A 272 -12.20 9.88 21.64
CA GLU A 272 -12.31 10.95 22.64
C GLU A 272 -12.15 12.35 22.02
N SER A 273 -11.30 12.49 21.01
CA SER A 273 -11.08 13.75 20.30
C SER A 273 -12.25 14.16 19.40
N LEU A 274 -13.10 13.20 18.96
CA LEU A 274 -14.26 13.48 18.12
C LEU A 274 -15.38 14.26 18.83
N ARG A 275 -15.29 14.45 20.13
CA ARG A 275 -16.28 15.22 20.92
C ARG A 275 -16.24 16.72 20.65
N HIS A 276 -15.12 17.20 20.12
CA HIS A 276 -14.90 18.61 19.86
C HIS A 276 -15.05 18.90 18.37
N GLU A 277 -15.65 20.05 18.06
CA GLU A 277 -15.67 20.54 16.70
C GLU A 277 -14.24 20.98 16.31
N VAL A 278 -13.75 20.44 15.18
CA VAL A 278 -12.41 20.71 14.66
C VAL A 278 -12.51 21.15 13.21
N VAL A 279 -12.71 22.46 13.03
CA VAL A 279 -12.84 23.16 11.74
C VAL A 279 -11.74 24.23 11.70
N CYS A 280 -11.12 24.44 10.55
CA CYS A 280 -10.09 25.44 10.35
C CYS A 280 -10.63 26.84 10.64
N ALA A 281 -9.89 27.59 11.44
CA ALA A 281 -10.20 28.99 11.72
C ALA A 281 -9.62 29.94 10.64
N GLU A 282 -8.62 29.46 9.88
CA GLU A 282 -7.94 30.25 8.85
C GLU A 282 -7.41 29.33 7.72
N HIS A 283 -6.95 29.92 6.62
CA HIS A 283 -6.33 29.26 5.47
C HIS A 283 -5.06 29.96 5.00
N ASP A 284 -4.34 30.60 5.93
CA ASP A 284 -3.18 31.42 5.63
C ASP A 284 -2.02 30.67 5.01
N ILE A 285 -1.98 29.34 5.18
CA ILE A 285 -0.96 28.48 4.58
C ILE A 285 -0.88 28.65 3.05
N ALA A 286 -2.02 28.88 2.39
CA ALA A 286 -2.10 29.06 0.93
C ALA A 286 -1.30 30.28 0.42
N ARG A 287 -0.97 31.24 1.28
CA ARG A 287 -0.11 32.39 0.93
C ARG A 287 1.34 31.98 0.69
N TYR A 288 1.79 30.88 1.33
CA TYR A 288 3.17 30.40 1.29
C TYR A 288 3.30 29.12 0.44
N VAL A 289 2.28 28.28 0.49
CA VAL A 289 2.18 27.04 -0.27
C VAL A 289 0.88 27.08 -1.07
N PRO A 290 0.89 27.69 -2.26
CA PRO A 290 -0.31 27.86 -3.09
C PRO A 290 -0.94 26.53 -3.47
N ASP A 291 -2.27 26.51 -3.51
CA ASP A 291 -3.03 25.37 -3.96
C ASP A 291 -3.01 25.26 -5.49
N PRO A 292 -2.64 24.11 -6.06
CA PRO A 292 -2.78 23.89 -7.50
C PRO A 292 -4.26 23.76 -7.89
N PRO A 293 -4.62 23.90 -9.18
CA PRO A 293 -5.99 23.75 -9.64
C PRO A 293 -6.60 22.41 -9.17
N GLY A 294 -7.79 22.49 -8.55
CA GLY A 294 -8.50 21.33 -8.01
C GLY A 294 -8.01 20.81 -6.65
N ALA A 295 -7.17 21.56 -5.95
CA ALA A 295 -6.81 21.33 -4.56
C ALA A 295 -7.32 22.52 -3.69
N PRO A 296 -7.52 22.28 -2.36
CA PRO A 296 -7.48 21.00 -1.68
C PRO A 296 -8.52 20.00 -2.19
N ILE A 297 -8.21 18.70 -2.09
CA ILE A 297 -9.07 17.63 -2.61
C ILE A 297 -10.29 17.44 -1.68
N GLY A 298 -11.50 17.43 -2.27
CA GLY A 298 -12.73 17.13 -1.52
C GLY A 298 -12.83 15.69 -1.07
N ILE A 299 -13.67 15.43 -0.06
CA ILE A 299 -13.78 14.13 0.60
C ILE A 299 -14.14 12.99 -0.36
N ASP A 300 -15.08 13.20 -1.29
CA ASP A 300 -15.52 12.14 -2.20
C ASP A 300 -14.39 11.64 -3.09
N ARG A 301 -13.58 12.58 -3.59
CA ARG A 301 -12.38 12.26 -4.37
C ARG A 301 -11.29 11.63 -3.49
N ALA A 302 -11.08 12.12 -2.27
CA ALA A 302 -10.11 11.56 -1.34
C ALA A 302 -10.44 10.11 -0.98
N VAL A 303 -11.72 9.82 -0.68
CA VAL A 303 -12.22 8.46 -0.42
C VAL A 303 -12.07 7.58 -1.66
N SER A 304 -12.48 8.07 -2.84
CA SER A 304 -12.34 7.32 -4.10
C SER A 304 -10.89 6.96 -4.40
N LEU A 305 -9.94 7.87 -4.16
CA LEU A 305 -8.50 7.61 -4.31
C LEU A 305 -8.00 6.56 -3.30
N ALA A 306 -8.48 6.62 -2.05
CA ALA A 306 -8.11 5.65 -1.02
C ALA A 306 -8.67 4.24 -1.30
N LEU A 307 -9.82 4.15 -2.00
CA LEU A 307 -10.46 2.89 -2.38
C LEU A 307 -9.98 2.32 -3.72
N ARG A 308 -9.41 3.16 -4.61
CA ARG A 308 -9.07 2.79 -5.99
C ARG A 308 -8.21 1.54 -6.09
N LYS A 309 -7.14 1.45 -5.32
CA LYS A 309 -6.22 0.30 -5.36
C LYS A 309 -6.86 -1.02 -5.00
N VAL A 310 -7.85 -0.98 -4.13
CA VAL A 310 -8.63 -2.17 -3.77
C VAL A 310 -9.52 -2.60 -4.93
N ARG A 311 -10.11 -1.65 -5.66
CA ARG A 311 -11.00 -1.93 -6.79
C ARG A 311 -10.26 -2.39 -8.05
N GLU A 312 -9.09 -1.82 -8.32
CA GLU A 312 -8.26 -2.14 -9.49
C GLU A 312 -7.45 -3.43 -9.29
N ALA A 313 -7.75 -4.23 -8.25
CA ALA A 313 -7.10 -5.50 -7.95
C ALA A 313 -5.59 -5.40 -7.67
N ASP A 314 -5.08 -4.23 -7.33
CA ASP A 314 -3.68 -4.02 -6.96
C ASP A 314 -3.36 -4.57 -5.55
N VAL A 315 -4.04 -5.68 -5.24
CA VAL A 315 -3.93 -6.40 -3.96
C VAL A 315 -2.56 -7.06 -3.79
N THR A 316 -1.83 -7.22 -4.89
CA THR A 316 -0.47 -7.76 -4.90
C THR A 316 0.53 -6.88 -4.17
N THR A 317 0.26 -5.58 -4.10
CA THR A 317 1.24 -4.59 -3.64
C THR A 317 1.42 -4.54 -2.13
N ARG A 318 0.66 -5.27 -1.34
CA ARG A 318 0.96 -5.41 0.09
C ARG A 318 2.27 -6.18 0.35
N TRP A 319 2.79 -6.93 -0.65
CA TRP A 319 3.93 -7.82 -0.49
C TRP A 319 4.87 -7.93 -1.70
N SER A 320 4.61 -7.24 -2.79
CA SER A 320 5.50 -7.19 -3.94
C SER A 320 5.60 -5.77 -4.52
N SER A 321 6.79 -5.39 -4.84
CA SER A 321 7.28 -4.10 -5.30
C SER A 321 6.77 -3.62 -6.68
N ALA A 322 5.52 -3.90 -7.06
CA ALA A 322 4.93 -3.42 -8.29
C ALA A 322 3.87 -2.35 -8.03
N SER A 323 4.19 -1.35 -7.21
CA SER A 323 3.43 -0.09 -7.14
C SER A 323 4.01 0.88 -8.17
N LEU A 324 3.15 1.67 -8.82
CA LEU A 324 3.63 2.88 -9.49
C LEU A 324 4.32 3.73 -8.41
N PRO A 325 5.63 4.02 -8.53
CA PRO A 325 6.33 4.78 -7.51
C PRO A 325 5.66 6.13 -7.30
N GLY A 326 5.39 6.51 -6.05
CA GLY A 326 5.02 7.87 -5.68
C GLY A 326 3.54 8.16 -5.47
N ALA A 327 2.62 7.19 -5.45
CA ALA A 327 1.24 7.49 -5.05
C ALA A 327 1.12 7.52 -3.50
N PRO A 328 0.73 8.66 -2.88
CA PRO A 328 0.64 8.78 -1.41
C PRO A 328 -0.30 7.81 -0.71
N SER A 329 -1.22 7.20 -1.47
CA SER A 329 -2.15 6.18 -0.98
C SER A 329 -1.61 4.76 -1.06
N ASP A 330 -0.36 4.57 -1.53
CA ASP A 330 0.24 3.24 -1.65
C ASP A 330 0.54 2.63 -0.28
N PRO A 331 0.28 1.32 -0.08
CA PRO A 331 0.70 0.62 1.11
C PRO A 331 2.22 0.65 1.25
N LEU A 332 2.70 0.93 2.44
CA LEU A 332 4.13 0.87 2.77
C LEU A 332 4.43 -0.40 3.57
N PRO A 333 5.66 -0.95 3.50
CA PRO A 333 6.07 -2.10 4.30
C PRO A 333 5.87 -1.92 5.81
N THR A 334 5.88 -0.69 6.28
CA THR A 334 5.68 -0.32 7.69
C THR A 334 4.23 -0.02 8.06
N ASP A 335 3.31 0.00 7.08
CA ASP A 335 1.89 0.18 7.41
C ASP A 335 1.40 -1.00 8.26
N PRO A 336 0.56 -0.75 9.27
CA PRO A 336 0.01 -1.81 10.11
C PRO A 336 -0.86 -2.79 9.32
N ASP A 337 -0.98 -4.03 9.80
CA ASP A 337 -1.78 -5.09 9.15
C ASP A 337 -3.26 -4.74 8.97
N TRP A 338 -3.78 -3.81 9.77
CA TRP A 338 -5.15 -3.31 9.66
C TRP A 338 -5.30 -2.17 8.64
N ALA A 339 -4.21 -1.65 8.08
CA ALA A 339 -4.24 -0.59 7.07
C ALA A 339 -4.76 -1.10 5.72
N GLY A 340 -5.53 -0.27 5.02
CA GLY A 340 -6.00 -0.56 3.66
C GLY A 340 -7.18 -1.52 3.56
N GLY A 341 -7.95 -1.71 4.63
CA GLY A 341 -9.15 -2.54 4.66
C GLY A 341 -8.91 -4.02 4.96
N SER A 342 -9.98 -4.82 4.99
CA SER A 342 -9.90 -6.26 5.26
C SER A 342 -9.50 -7.02 4.01
N LEU A 343 -8.41 -7.78 4.10
CA LEU A 343 -8.03 -8.76 3.09
C LEU A 343 -7.82 -10.10 3.77
N TYR A 344 -8.71 -11.04 3.50
CA TYR A 344 -8.56 -12.40 3.97
C TYR A 344 -7.61 -13.17 3.07
N THR A 345 -6.67 -13.92 3.67
CA THR A 345 -5.65 -14.67 2.92
C THR A 345 -5.54 -16.09 3.47
N ASP A 346 -5.68 -17.09 2.60
CA ASP A 346 -5.28 -18.48 2.85
C ASP A 346 -3.99 -18.77 2.09
N ARG A 347 -2.90 -19.08 2.82
CA ARG A 347 -1.58 -19.38 2.25
C ARG A 347 -1.26 -20.86 2.42
N ARG A 348 -0.76 -21.45 1.33
CA ARG A 348 -0.28 -22.84 1.31
C ARG A 348 1.08 -22.89 0.64
N GLU A 349 2.01 -23.63 1.23
CA GLU A 349 3.36 -23.79 0.72
C GLU A 349 3.77 -25.25 0.82
N ARG A 350 4.44 -25.76 -0.22
CA ARG A 350 4.95 -27.12 -0.27
C ARG A 350 6.26 -27.18 -1.03
N ALA A 351 7.22 -27.94 -0.48
CA ALA A 351 8.36 -28.43 -1.24
C ALA A 351 7.85 -29.50 -2.24
N VAL A 352 8.40 -29.49 -3.43
CA VAL A 352 8.02 -30.38 -4.54
C VAL A 352 9.30 -31.00 -5.09
N ASP A 353 9.38 -32.33 -5.04
CA ASP A 353 10.48 -33.11 -5.63
C ASP A 353 10.28 -33.21 -7.14
N ALA A 354 10.36 -32.08 -7.83
CA ALA A 354 10.24 -31.97 -9.27
C ALA A 354 10.91 -30.67 -9.73
N SER A 355 11.23 -30.59 -11.01
CA SER A 355 11.78 -29.39 -11.59
C SER A 355 10.77 -28.22 -11.57
N PRO A 356 11.23 -26.96 -11.45
CA PRO A 356 10.35 -25.79 -11.58
C PRO A 356 9.55 -25.79 -12.89
N ALA A 357 10.12 -26.30 -13.97
CA ALA A 357 9.47 -26.39 -15.27
C ALA A 357 8.32 -27.40 -15.27
N ALA A 358 8.46 -28.55 -14.62
CA ALA A 358 7.39 -29.54 -14.47
C ALA A 358 6.27 -28.99 -13.57
N LEU A 359 6.61 -28.34 -12.47
CA LEU A 359 5.65 -27.67 -11.59
C LEU A 359 4.88 -26.57 -12.34
N TRP A 360 5.57 -25.76 -13.14
CA TRP A 360 4.93 -24.72 -13.94
C TRP A 360 3.94 -25.28 -14.96
N ARG A 361 4.31 -26.36 -15.67
CA ARG A 361 3.39 -27.03 -16.62
C ARG A 361 2.08 -27.47 -15.96
N VAL A 362 2.13 -27.96 -14.72
CA VAL A 362 0.94 -28.32 -13.95
C VAL A 362 0.12 -27.08 -13.56
N VAL A 363 0.79 -26.01 -13.12
CA VAL A 363 0.14 -24.74 -12.74
C VAL A 363 -0.50 -24.09 -13.97
N GLU A 364 0.20 -24.00 -15.09
CA GLU A 364 -0.33 -23.45 -16.34
C GLU A 364 -1.42 -24.32 -16.94
N GLY A 365 -1.35 -25.64 -16.71
CA GLY A 365 -2.34 -26.63 -17.16
C GLY A 365 -3.63 -26.70 -16.36
N ILE A 366 -3.80 -25.91 -15.30
CA ILE A 366 -4.97 -26.00 -14.39
C ILE A 366 -6.29 -25.61 -15.06
N GLY A 367 -7.40 -26.21 -14.62
CA GLY A 367 -8.74 -25.95 -15.16
C GLY A 367 -9.07 -26.73 -16.43
N GLY A 368 -10.28 -26.53 -16.97
CA GLY A 368 -10.78 -27.28 -18.12
C GLY A 368 -10.79 -28.78 -17.88
N GLU A 369 -10.28 -29.56 -18.80
CA GLU A 369 -10.23 -31.03 -18.72
C GLU A 369 -9.32 -31.56 -17.60
N ASN A 370 -8.25 -30.84 -17.27
CA ASN A 370 -7.33 -31.21 -16.18
C ASN A 370 -7.91 -30.95 -14.78
N GLY A 371 -9.00 -30.19 -14.68
CA GLY A 371 -9.65 -29.85 -13.42
C GLY A 371 -8.81 -28.97 -12.49
N TRP A 372 -9.25 -28.87 -11.23
CA TRP A 372 -8.67 -27.96 -10.21
C TRP A 372 -7.79 -28.69 -9.19
N TYR A 373 -7.38 -29.91 -9.45
CA TYR A 373 -6.57 -30.75 -8.54
C TYR A 373 -7.13 -30.83 -7.10
N SER A 374 -8.44 -30.64 -6.92
CA SER A 374 -9.12 -30.76 -5.63
C SER A 374 -10.49 -31.44 -5.79
N PHE A 375 -11.27 -31.54 -4.73
CA PHE A 375 -12.56 -32.24 -4.72
C PHE A 375 -13.51 -31.74 -5.82
N PRO A 376 -13.79 -32.56 -6.88
CA PRO A 376 -14.66 -32.14 -7.99
C PRO A 376 -16.06 -31.76 -7.56
N LEU A 377 -16.62 -32.47 -6.55
CA LEU A 377 -17.94 -32.20 -5.99
C LEU A 377 -18.04 -30.81 -5.34
N ALA A 378 -16.99 -30.35 -4.64
CA ALA A 378 -16.99 -29.03 -4.03
C ALA A 378 -17.12 -27.91 -5.07
N TRP A 379 -16.42 -28.05 -6.18
CA TRP A 379 -16.50 -27.11 -7.31
C TRP A 379 -17.83 -27.21 -8.07
N ALA A 380 -18.37 -28.42 -8.21
CA ALA A 380 -19.67 -28.64 -8.84
C ALA A 380 -20.82 -28.00 -8.02
N VAL A 381 -20.86 -28.21 -6.71
CA VAL A 381 -21.84 -27.59 -5.79
C VAL A 381 -21.70 -26.07 -5.84
N ARG A 382 -20.48 -25.56 -5.80
CA ARG A 382 -20.24 -24.13 -5.88
C ARG A 382 -20.72 -23.52 -7.20
N GLY A 383 -20.43 -24.16 -8.33
CA GLY A 383 -20.88 -23.69 -9.63
C GLY A 383 -22.41 -23.73 -9.78
N TRP A 384 -23.08 -24.68 -9.13
CA TRP A 384 -24.54 -24.75 -9.08
C TRP A 384 -25.12 -23.59 -8.24
N LEU A 385 -24.54 -23.32 -7.07
CA LEU A 385 -24.93 -22.17 -6.23
C LEU A 385 -24.72 -20.83 -6.94
N ASP A 386 -23.60 -20.68 -7.66
CA ASP A 386 -23.32 -19.48 -8.45
C ASP A 386 -24.37 -19.25 -9.55
N ARG A 387 -24.81 -20.33 -10.24
CA ARG A 387 -25.91 -20.24 -11.20
C ARG A 387 -27.23 -19.83 -10.59
N LEU A 388 -27.58 -20.36 -9.43
CA LEU A 388 -28.77 -19.95 -8.69
C LEU A 388 -28.74 -18.46 -8.33
N ALA A 389 -27.54 -17.94 -8.02
CA ALA A 389 -27.31 -16.51 -7.77
C ALA A 389 -27.23 -15.67 -9.06
N GLY A 390 -27.43 -16.28 -10.24
CA GLY A 390 -27.34 -15.62 -11.56
C GLY A 390 -25.90 -15.32 -12.01
N GLY A 391 -24.92 -16.06 -11.50
CA GLY A 391 -23.52 -16.01 -11.90
C GLY A 391 -23.19 -16.89 -13.12
N VAL A 392 -21.90 -16.95 -13.48
CA VAL A 392 -21.42 -17.56 -14.74
C VAL A 392 -21.44 -19.10 -14.72
N GLY A 393 -21.41 -19.72 -13.53
CA GLY A 393 -21.29 -21.20 -13.37
C GLY A 393 -19.96 -21.75 -13.95
N ILE A 394 -19.83 -23.09 -13.98
CA ILE A 394 -18.59 -23.80 -14.36
C ILE A 394 -18.41 -23.97 -15.89
N ARG A 395 -18.98 -23.17 -16.78
CA ARG A 395 -19.06 -23.58 -18.19
C ARG A 395 -18.32 -22.73 -19.24
N ARG A 396 -17.26 -22.01 -18.88
CA ARG A 396 -16.54 -21.30 -19.96
C ARG A 396 -15.43 -22.11 -20.63
N GLY A 397 -15.03 -23.23 -20.00
CA GLY A 397 -13.93 -24.05 -20.54
C GLY A 397 -12.61 -23.29 -20.61
N ARG A 398 -11.67 -23.87 -21.32
CA ARG A 398 -10.33 -23.34 -21.54
C ARG A 398 -10.13 -23.13 -23.04
N ARG A 399 -9.57 -21.97 -23.45
CA ARG A 399 -9.35 -21.67 -24.88
C ARG A 399 -8.24 -22.55 -25.49
N ASP A 400 -7.17 -22.79 -24.73
CA ASP A 400 -6.01 -23.59 -25.16
C ASP A 400 -5.63 -24.54 -24.01
N ALA A 401 -5.44 -25.84 -24.34
CA ALA A 401 -5.18 -26.87 -23.33
C ALA A 401 -3.81 -26.74 -22.64
N SER A 402 -2.83 -26.06 -23.27
CA SER A 402 -1.44 -26.01 -22.81
C SER A 402 -0.97 -24.62 -22.39
N ARG A 403 -1.56 -23.54 -22.92
CA ARG A 403 -1.10 -22.17 -22.68
C ARG A 403 -2.22 -21.25 -22.23
N LEU A 404 -1.87 -20.35 -21.32
CA LEU A 404 -2.74 -19.28 -20.84
C LEU A 404 -2.20 -17.92 -21.26
N ARG A 405 -3.11 -16.96 -21.44
CA ARG A 405 -2.80 -15.54 -21.69
C ARG A 405 -3.63 -14.67 -20.76
N VAL A 406 -3.13 -13.49 -20.46
CA VAL A 406 -3.91 -12.49 -19.73
C VAL A 406 -5.22 -12.23 -20.47
N GLY A 407 -6.32 -12.23 -19.72
CA GLY A 407 -7.67 -12.10 -20.25
C GLY A 407 -8.37 -13.42 -20.61
N ASP A 408 -7.67 -14.58 -20.61
CA ASP A 408 -8.31 -15.87 -20.85
C ASP A 408 -9.30 -16.22 -19.72
N SER A 409 -10.47 -16.77 -20.11
CA SER A 409 -11.43 -17.34 -19.16
C SER A 409 -11.03 -18.78 -18.84
N LEU A 410 -11.03 -19.10 -17.55
CA LEU A 410 -10.70 -20.42 -17.02
C LEU A 410 -11.80 -20.84 -16.05
N ASP A 411 -12.79 -21.56 -16.53
CA ASP A 411 -14.04 -21.90 -15.83
C ASP A 411 -14.77 -20.64 -15.31
N PHE A 412 -14.70 -20.36 -14.02
CA PHE A 412 -15.25 -19.14 -13.37
C PHE A 412 -14.18 -18.14 -12.96
N TRP A 413 -12.96 -18.33 -13.45
CA TRP A 413 -11.83 -17.43 -13.23
C TRP A 413 -11.42 -16.73 -14.52
N ARG A 414 -10.79 -15.57 -14.38
CA ARG A 414 -10.11 -14.88 -15.48
C ARG A 414 -8.63 -14.78 -15.16
N VAL A 415 -7.79 -15.07 -16.11
CA VAL A 415 -6.34 -14.84 -15.99
C VAL A 415 -6.10 -13.34 -15.95
N GLU A 416 -5.66 -12.83 -14.80
CA GLU A 416 -5.36 -11.42 -14.60
C GLU A 416 -3.88 -11.11 -14.81
N ALA A 417 -2.99 -12.02 -14.41
CA ALA A 417 -1.56 -11.91 -14.67
C ALA A 417 -0.94 -13.30 -14.85
N ILE A 418 0.07 -13.38 -15.70
CA ILE A 418 0.88 -14.57 -15.89
C ILE A 418 2.34 -14.15 -16.10
N GLU A 419 3.23 -14.71 -15.29
CA GLU A 419 4.68 -14.66 -15.47
C GLU A 419 5.12 -16.09 -15.79
N PRO A 420 5.42 -16.40 -17.07
CA PRO A 420 5.76 -17.76 -17.48
C PRO A 420 6.89 -18.34 -16.63
N GLY A 421 6.70 -19.56 -16.17
CA GLY A 421 7.64 -20.25 -15.27
C GLY A 421 7.54 -19.88 -13.81
N ARG A 422 6.77 -18.86 -13.40
CA ARG A 422 6.79 -18.34 -12.03
C ARG A 422 5.43 -18.11 -11.40
N LEU A 423 4.52 -17.35 -12.04
CA LEU A 423 3.27 -16.89 -11.42
C LEU A 423 2.09 -17.02 -12.36
N LEU A 424 1.01 -17.61 -11.86
CA LEU A 424 -0.33 -17.50 -12.43
C LEU A 424 -1.26 -16.86 -11.40
N ARG A 425 -1.88 -15.70 -11.77
CA ARG A 425 -2.92 -15.04 -10.99
C ARG A 425 -4.25 -15.11 -11.70
N LEU A 426 -5.25 -15.55 -10.96
CA LEU A 426 -6.62 -15.68 -11.41
C LEU A 426 -7.52 -14.78 -10.58
N ARG A 427 -8.44 -14.05 -11.23
CA ARG A 427 -9.52 -13.29 -10.60
C ARG A 427 -10.83 -14.04 -10.75
N ALA A 428 -11.60 -14.16 -9.67
CA ALA A 428 -12.92 -14.76 -9.70
C ALA A 428 -13.93 -13.88 -10.45
N GLU A 429 -14.68 -14.48 -11.38
CA GLU A 429 -15.81 -13.86 -12.09
C GLU A 429 -17.18 -14.30 -11.58
N MET A 430 -17.19 -15.20 -10.59
CA MET A 430 -18.43 -15.61 -9.93
C MET A 430 -19.01 -14.46 -9.08
N ARG A 431 -20.29 -14.47 -8.86
CA ARG A 431 -20.97 -13.51 -7.99
C ARG A 431 -20.61 -13.76 -6.53
N LEU A 432 -19.72 -12.94 -6.01
CA LEU A 432 -19.26 -12.95 -4.63
C LEU A 432 -19.64 -11.63 -3.95
N PRO A 433 -19.92 -11.64 -2.65
CA PRO A 433 -20.01 -10.39 -1.90
C PRO A 433 -18.61 -9.84 -1.60
N GLY A 434 -17.81 -9.60 -2.64
CA GLY A 434 -16.44 -9.15 -2.59
C GLY A 434 -15.62 -9.56 -3.82
N LEU A 435 -14.34 -9.28 -3.79
CA LEU A 435 -13.39 -9.66 -4.84
C LEU A 435 -12.51 -10.81 -4.36
N ALA A 436 -12.24 -11.78 -5.23
CA ALA A 436 -11.40 -12.93 -4.88
C ALA A 436 -10.35 -13.20 -5.95
N TRP A 437 -9.17 -13.59 -5.49
CA TRP A 437 -8.04 -13.98 -6.36
C TRP A 437 -7.44 -15.29 -5.88
N LEU A 438 -6.87 -16.01 -6.83
CA LEU A 438 -6.05 -17.19 -6.58
C LEU A 438 -4.70 -16.99 -7.28
N GLU A 439 -3.64 -17.02 -6.51
CA GLU A 439 -2.27 -16.94 -7.00
C GLU A 439 -1.55 -18.24 -6.77
N MET A 440 -0.81 -18.69 -7.78
CA MET A 440 -0.01 -19.91 -7.76
C MET A 440 1.39 -19.61 -8.26
N TYR A 441 2.38 -19.98 -7.48
CA TYR A 441 3.80 -19.74 -7.76
C TYR A 441 4.55 -21.06 -7.90
N ALA A 442 5.45 -21.11 -8.87
CA ALA A 442 6.43 -22.16 -9.06
C ALA A 442 7.83 -21.55 -8.86
N ASP A 443 8.34 -21.61 -7.62
CA ASP A 443 9.64 -21.02 -7.30
C ASP A 443 10.74 -22.09 -7.35
N PRO A 444 11.93 -21.80 -7.92
CA PRO A 444 13.08 -22.68 -7.79
C PRO A 444 13.60 -22.66 -6.35
N VAL A 445 14.01 -23.80 -5.84
CA VAL A 445 14.72 -23.90 -4.55
C VAL A 445 16.21 -23.99 -4.82
N PRO A 446 17.03 -23.03 -4.36
CA PRO A 446 18.48 -23.14 -4.49
C PRO A 446 18.97 -24.38 -3.75
N PRO A 447 19.94 -25.15 -4.29
CA PRO A 447 20.55 -26.28 -3.58
C PRO A 447 21.18 -25.80 -2.27
N ALA A 448 21.03 -26.60 -1.21
CA ALA A 448 21.64 -26.29 0.08
C ALA A 448 23.17 -26.26 -0.07
N PRO A 449 23.90 -25.39 0.64
CA PRO A 449 25.36 -25.27 0.51
C PRO A 449 26.14 -26.57 0.76
N GLN A 450 25.55 -27.50 1.50
CA GLN A 450 26.15 -28.82 1.84
C GLN A 450 25.95 -29.88 0.75
N ASP A 451 25.04 -29.68 -0.21
CA ASP A 451 24.76 -30.65 -1.27
C ASP A 451 25.53 -30.36 -2.57
N GLN A 452 26.15 -29.19 -2.68
CA GLN A 452 26.92 -28.80 -3.88
C GLN A 452 28.12 -29.67 -4.17
N ASP A 453 28.72 -30.30 -3.15
CA ASP A 453 29.87 -31.19 -3.33
C ASP A 453 29.47 -32.63 -3.67
N ARG A 454 28.24 -33.06 -3.30
CA ARG A 454 27.74 -34.43 -3.60
C ARG A 454 27.12 -34.53 -5.00
N ASP A 455 26.67 -33.44 -5.58
CA ASP A 455 26.00 -33.41 -6.89
C ASP A 455 26.98 -33.32 -8.08
N ARG A 456 28.27 -32.99 -7.83
CA ARG A 456 29.30 -33.04 -8.88
C ARG A 456 29.57 -34.43 -9.43
N ASP A 457 29.30 -35.49 -8.64
CA ASP A 457 29.51 -36.88 -9.02
C ASP A 457 28.26 -37.58 -9.61
N ARG A 458 27.08 -36.94 -9.57
CA ARG A 458 25.79 -37.52 -10.02
C ARG A 458 25.12 -36.81 -11.19
N GLY A 459 25.85 -36.24 -12.07
CA GLY A 459 25.42 -35.92 -13.48
C GLY A 459 24.09 -35.22 -13.75
N ALA A 460 23.24 -34.92 -12.77
CA ALA A 460 22.06 -34.08 -12.88
C ALA A 460 21.56 -33.70 -11.48
N ALA A 461 21.80 -32.48 -11.05
CA ALA A 461 21.18 -31.97 -9.83
C ALA A 461 19.66 -32.05 -9.97
N VAL A 462 18.99 -32.78 -9.10
CA VAL A 462 17.53 -32.80 -8.99
C VAL A 462 17.12 -31.38 -8.56
N GLN A 463 16.68 -30.56 -9.51
CA GLN A 463 16.17 -29.24 -9.22
C GLN A 463 14.87 -29.38 -8.43
N SER A 464 14.89 -29.09 -7.16
CA SER A 464 13.68 -29.05 -6.32
C SER A 464 12.94 -27.72 -6.55
N ALA A 465 11.62 -27.78 -6.52
CA ALA A 465 10.77 -26.62 -6.63
C ALA A 465 9.96 -26.40 -5.36
N ARG A 466 9.47 -25.16 -5.20
CA ARG A 466 8.54 -24.79 -4.13
C ARG A 466 7.25 -24.29 -4.75
N TYR A 467 6.17 -24.99 -4.44
CA TYR A 467 4.83 -24.52 -4.76
C TYR A 467 4.31 -23.61 -3.66
N ARG A 468 3.90 -22.38 -4.02
CA ARG A 468 3.19 -21.48 -3.12
C ARG A 468 1.83 -21.12 -3.74
N GLN A 469 0.81 -21.13 -2.91
CA GLN A 469 -0.55 -20.77 -3.28
C GLN A 469 -1.11 -19.74 -2.30
N ARG A 470 -1.76 -18.69 -2.82
CA ARG A 470 -2.49 -17.72 -2.01
C ARG A 470 -3.89 -17.54 -2.56
N ALA A 471 -4.90 -17.81 -1.73
CA ALA A 471 -6.26 -17.42 -2.01
C ALA A 471 -6.54 -16.12 -1.25
N LEU A 472 -6.94 -15.08 -1.97
CA LEU A 472 -7.16 -13.74 -1.44
C LEU A 472 -8.64 -13.40 -1.59
N PHE A 473 -9.23 -12.79 -0.56
CA PHE A 473 -10.62 -12.34 -0.60
C PHE A 473 -10.75 -10.97 0.07
N HIS A 474 -11.20 -10.00 -0.71
CA HIS A 474 -11.55 -8.66 -0.24
C HIS A 474 -13.07 -8.59 -0.06
N PRO A 475 -13.59 -8.60 1.20
CA PRO A 475 -15.01 -8.60 1.46
C PRO A 475 -15.65 -7.26 1.10
N HIS A 476 -16.87 -7.29 0.57
CA HIS A 476 -17.70 -6.11 0.38
C HIS A 476 -18.86 -6.09 1.38
N GLY A 477 -18.81 -5.14 2.30
CA GLY A 477 -19.79 -5.00 3.38
C GLY A 477 -19.86 -6.20 4.32
N LEU A 478 -20.87 -6.22 5.21
CA LEU A 478 -21.05 -7.29 6.19
C LEU A 478 -21.23 -8.67 5.54
N LEU A 479 -21.97 -8.73 4.43
CA LEU A 479 -22.21 -10.00 3.72
C LEU A 479 -20.91 -10.63 3.24
N GLY A 480 -19.92 -9.83 2.82
CA GLY A 480 -18.61 -10.33 2.45
C GLY A 480 -17.86 -10.97 3.62
N HIS A 481 -17.94 -10.37 4.80
CA HIS A 481 -17.35 -10.93 6.01
C HIS A 481 -18.03 -12.24 6.42
N LEU A 482 -19.36 -12.28 6.46
CA LEU A 482 -20.14 -13.48 6.78
C LEU A 482 -19.86 -14.61 5.78
N TYR A 483 -19.79 -14.29 4.49
CA TYR A 483 -19.41 -15.24 3.45
C TYR A 483 -18.04 -15.86 3.73
N TRP A 484 -17.00 -15.05 3.98
CA TRP A 484 -15.67 -15.58 4.29
C TRP A 484 -15.68 -16.53 5.50
N TRP A 485 -16.31 -16.13 6.59
CA TRP A 485 -16.41 -16.96 7.80
C TRP A 485 -17.11 -18.29 7.53
N SER A 486 -18.13 -18.30 6.68
CA SER A 486 -18.85 -19.53 6.32
C SER A 486 -18.04 -20.48 5.44
N VAL A 487 -17.17 -19.94 4.55
CA VAL A 487 -16.40 -20.77 3.60
C VAL A 487 -14.98 -21.10 4.09
N SER A 488 -14.44 -20.36 5.05
CA SER A 488 -13.05 -20.52 5.51
C SER A 488 -12.71 -21.95 6.01
N PRO A 489 -13.58 -22.70 6.71
CA PRO A 489 -13.29 -24.10 7.07
C PRO A 489 -13.13 -25.01 5.85
N PHE A 490 -13.91 -24.77 4.80
CA PHE A 490 -13.83 -25.53 3.54
C PHE A 490 -12.57 -25.17 2.73
N HIS A 491 -12.10 -23.92 2.81
CA HIS A 491 -10.85 -23.49 2.17
C HIS A 491 -9.67 -24.35 2.62
N ALA A 492 -9.58 -24.66 3.92
CA ALA A 492 -8.50 -25.50 4.46
C ALA A 492 -8.45 -26.88 3.79
N VAL A 493 -9.60 -27.49 3.53
CA VAL A 493 -9.71 -28.82 2.90
C VAL A 493 -9.46 -28.72 1.39
N VAL A 494 -10.14 -27.81 0.70
CA VAL A 494 -10.10 -27.66 -0.77
C VAL A 494 -8.73 -27.20 -1.24
N PHE A 495 -8.20 -26.10 -0.71
CA PHE A 495 -6.90 -25.57 -1.13
C PHE A 495 -5.71 -26.37 -0.58
N GLY A 496 -5.85 -26.97 0.61
CA GLY A 496 -4.87 -27.92 1.12
C GLY A 496 -4.80 -29.20 0.26
N GLY A 497 -5.94 -29.69 -0.23
CA GLY A 497 -6.03 -30.80 -1.18
C GLY A 497 -5.42 -30.44 -2.53
N MET A 498 -5.76 -29.28 -3.07
CA MET A 498 -5.23 -28.73 -4.32
C MET A 498 -3.69 -28.66 -4.29
N ALA A 499 -3.11 -28.04 -3.26
CA ALA A 499 -1.66 -27.94 -3.14
C ALA A 499 -0.96 -29.30 -3.10
N ARG A 500 -1.55 -30.28 -2.39
CA ARG A 500 -1.01 -31.66 -2.36
C ARG A 500 -1.04 -32.33 -3.73
N ASN A 501 -2.14 -32.18 -4.44
CA ASN A 501 -2.35 -32.86 -5.71
C ASN A 501 -1.55 -32.22 -6.86
N ILE A 502 -1.37 -30.87 -6.85
CA ILE A 502 -0.48 -30.18 -7.78
C ILE A 502 0.97 -30.66 -7.59
N ALA A 503 1.45 -30.76 -6.33
CA ALA A 503 2.79 -31.26 -6.05
C ALA A 503 3.00 -32.71 -6.55
N ARG A 504 2.00 -33.60 -6.35
CA ARG A 504 2.04 -34.97 -6.85
C ARG A 504 1.99 -35.06 -8.38
N ALA A 505 1.19 -34.20 -9.02
CA ALA A 505 1.11 -34.16 -10.48
C ALA A 505 2.42 -33.66 -11.10
N ALA A 506 3.05 -32.65 -10.50
CA ALA A 506 4.36 -32.15 -10.93
C ALA A 506 5.44 -33.24 -10.84
N LYS A 507 5.47 -33.98 -9.73
CA LYS A 507 6.42 -35.08 -9.54
C LYS A 507 6.24 -36.18 -10.62
N ARG A 508 5.00 -36.60 -10.85
CA ARG A 508 4.71 -37.61 -11.91
C ARG A 508 5.13 -37.11 -13.30
N LEU A 509 4.84 -35.87 -13.63
CA LEU A 509 5.19 -35.29 -14.93
C LEU A 509 6.71 -35.21 -15.11
N ASP A 510 7.46 -34.97 -14.06
CA ASP A 510 8.92 -34.92 -14.09
C ASP A 510 9.52 -36.33 -14.23
N GLU A 511 8.97 -37.32 -13.52
CA GLU A 511 9.34 -38.73 -13.63
C GLU A 511 9.06 -39.28 -15.04
N GLU A 512 7.92 -38.96 -15.64
CA GLU A 512 7.56 -39.35 -17.02
C GLU A 512 8.51 -38.73 -18.05
N ALA A 513 8.89 -37.45 -17.85
CA ALA A 513 9.85 -36.76 -18.73
C ALA A 513 11.26 -37.36 -18.62
N ALA A 514 11.66 -37.80 -17.44
CA ALA A 514 12.93 -38.48 -17.19
C ALA A 514 12.97 -39.90 -17.81
N ALA A 515 11.82 -40.62 -17.77
CA ALA A 515 11.69 -41.95 -18.35
C ALA A 515 11.65 -41.96 -19.90
N HIS A 516 11.21 -40.90 -20.51
CA HIS A 516 11.11 -40.74 -21.95
C HIS A 516 11.80 -39.44 -22.40
N PRO A 517 13.15 -39.39 -22.39
CA PRO A 517 13.85 -38.21 -22.88
C PRO A 517 13.53 -38.03 -24.37
N ALA A 518 13.08 -36.83 -24.75
CA ALA A 518 12.85 -36.50 -26.14
C ALA A 518 14.13 -36.79 -26.95
N PRO A 519 14.02 -37.37 -28.17
CA PRO A 519 15.18 -37.63 -29.00
C PRO A 519 15.94 -36.30 -29.19
N ALA A 520 17.24 -36.36 -28.92
CA ALA A 520 18.11 -35.19 -29.08
C ALA A 520 17.97 -34.70 -30.52
N HIS A 521 17.49 -33.46 -30.70
CA HIS A 521 17.55 -32.82 -32.01
C HIS A 521 19.02 -32.82 -32.44
N PRO A 522 19.36 -33.34 -33.63
CA PRO A 522 20.72 -33.25 -34.13
C PRO A 522 21.10 -31.75 -34.16
N ALA A 523 22.26 -31.45 -33.61
CA ALA A 523 22.81 -30.11 -33.68
C ALA A 523 22.83 -29.65 -35.13
N PRO A 524 22.50 -28.39 -35.44
CA PRO A 524 22.59 -27.87 -36.81
C PRO A 524 24.02 -28.11 -37.28
N ALA A 525 24.16 -28.87 -38.40
CA ALA A 525 25.43 -29.17 -39.01
C ALA A 525 26.16 -27.83 -39.27
N HIS A 526 27.38 -27.70 -38.72
CA HIS A 526 28.24 -26.57 -39.05
C HIS A 526 28.44 -26.54 -40.58
N PRO A 527 28.24 -25.40 -41.25
CA PRO A 527 28.55 -25.31 -42.67
C PRO A 527 30.06 -25.56 -42.86
N VAL A 528 30.37 -26.56 -43.67
CA VAL A 528 31.73 -26.85 -44.14
C VAL A 528 32.24 -25.60 -44.88
N PRO A 529 33.43 -25.09 -44.63
CA PRO A 529 33.97 -23.97 -45.38
C PRO A 529 34.26 -24.42 -46.82
N THR A 530 33.48 -23.97 -47.77
CA THR A 530 33.81 -24.05 -49.20
C THR A 530 34.94 -23.09 -49.51
N SER A 531 35.99 -23.66 -50.09
CA SER A 531 37.19 -22.99 -50.60
C SER A 531 36.87 -21.88 -51.60
N ALA A 532 37.64 -20.82 -51.49
CA ALA A 532 37.64 -19.64 -52.35
C ALA A 532 37.81 -20.01 -53.85
N SER A 533 36.89 -19.54 -54.70
CA SER A 533 37.17 -18.97 -56.03
C SER A 533 35.81 -18.66 -56.68
N ASP A 534 35.49 -17.38 -56.71
CA ASP A 534 34.88 -16.68 -57.84
C ASP A 534 34.35 -15.31 -57.34
N ARG A 535 35.10 -14.28 -57.70
CA ARG A 535 34.61 -12.90 -57.63
C ARG A 535 33.84 -12.59 -58.90
N PRO A 536 32.64 -12.04 -58.85
CA PRO A 536 32.08 -11.25 -59.93
C PRO A 536 32.37 -9.74 -59.70
N PRO A 537 32.31 -8.95 -60.77
CA PRO A 537 32.92 -7.61 -60.82
C PRO A 537 32.04 -6.53 -60.22
N SER A 538 32.72 -5.46 -59.85
CA SER A 538 32.23 -4.21 -59.31
C SER A 538 31.14 -3.57 -60.17
N ALA A 539 30.01 -3.20 -59.52
CA ALA A 539 29.07 -2.25 -60.08
C ALA A 539 29.12 -0.94 -59.27
N GLU A 540 29.26 0.13 -60.03
CA GLU A 540 29.39 1.52 -59.58
C GLU A 540 28.17 1.99 -58.79
N VAL A 541 28.46 2.77 -57.75
CA VAL A 541 27.48 3.53 -56.95
C VAL A 541 27.40 4.94 -57.55
N PRO A 542 26.24 5.49 -57.91
CA PRO A 542 26.13 6.92 -58.18
C PRO A 542 25.98 7.71 -56.89
N ASP A 543 26.80 8.69 -56.77
CA ASP A 543 26.78 9.81 -55.80
C ASP A 543 25.60 10.74 -56.17
N ASP A 544 24.66 10.95 -55.23
CA ASP A 544 23.64 11.96 -55.37
C ASP A 544 23.50 12.76 -54.05
N SER A 545 24.45 13.69 -53.93
CA SER A 545 24.45 14.74 -52.93
C SER A 545 23.80 16.01 -53.48
N ARG A 546 22.51 16.26 -53.20
CA ARG A 546 21.94 17.61 -53.27
C ARG A 546 20.75 17.77 -52.31
N PRO A 547 20.74 18.86 -51.50
CA PRO A 547 19.60 19.18 -50.63
C PRO A 547 18.50 19.92 -51.39
N PRO A 548 17.21 19.77 -51.06
CA PRO A 548 16.17 20.65 -51.56
C PRO A 548 16.04 21.89 -50.65
N GLY A 549 15.99 23.05 -51.27
CA GLY A 549 15.61 24.34 -50.72
C GLY A 549 14.08 24.52 -50.68
N PRO A 550 13.63 25.63 -50.08
CA PRO A 550 12.26 25.80 -49.62
C PRO A 550 11.35 26.40 -50.69
N ASP A 551 10.05 26.15 -50.60
CA ASP A 551 8.92 27.04 -50.81
C ASP A 551 7.62 26.28 -51.15
N ALA A 552 6.60 26.54 -50.42
CA ALA A 552 5.37 27.22 -50.85
C ALA A 552 4.13 26.78 -50.07
N GLU A 553 3.62 27.75 -49.37
CA GLU A 553 2.23 27.86 -48.86
C GLU A 553 1.17 27.41 -49.87
N ARG A 554 0.04 26.88 -49.34
CA ARG A 554 -1.34 27.24 -49.62
C ARG A 554 -2.32 26.32 -48.87
N GLU A 555 -3.04 26.91 -47.88
CA GLU A 555 -4.48 27.22 -47.87
C GLU A 555 -5.46 26.04 -48.16
N ASN A 556 -6.13 25.66 -47.07
CA ASN A 556 -7.59 25.61 -46.78
C ASN A 556 -8.56 24.89 -47.76
N PRO A 557 -9.74 24.40 -47.31
CA PRO A 557 -10.53 24.87 -46.16
C PRO A 557 -10.67 23.89 -45.00
#